data_e5abd7025f0ef3a49dd09cabba4cfba2
#
_entry.id   e5abd7025f0ef3a49dd09cabba4cfba2
#
_cell.length_a   1.000
_cell.length_b   1.000
_cell.length_c   1.000
_cell.angle_alpha   90.00
_cell.angle_beta   90.00
_cell.angle_gamma   90.00
#
_symmetry.space_group_name_H-M   'P 1'
#
loop_
_entity.id
_entity.type
_entity.pdbx_description
1 polymer ?
#
loop_
_entity_poly.entity_id
_entity_poly.type
_entity_poly.pdbx_seq_one_letter_code
_entity_poly.pdbx_strand_id
1 'polypeptide(L)'
;MRGTAAALAVFATVADNARLLPTIPCATTVRSWVLRLGYAHLTRPLSHDHRWVWLIDHTLQIGSTKLFVIVGVPLDRVAFGVRPLQLADLQLVAMVPMEDASQERVAFELEKAIDRTGVPRQIVADGATNLQKGITRFQERHPRTVSVPDAAHHAANLLKFYWDNDPRWQAFTRRINETATAIRQTRSAHLLAPKLRNKARYMSVGAFVRFGRLLLRKLGEAEPSAEVVRHYGWVREYADSLAAWSQQQELVEVMLNQVRVEGLFRRGEAVLDEAWQRLGASDNAVTVALRNRLRAYVGRYGRGLPVGERLVGSTEVLESAFGMQKRLSRDQSESGLTVLSVGLGVMLGEATPEQLRADADRVPEKAVENWAKRMFGKTVQWFRRQFFRPAAGNPNSVPNPG
;
A
#
# COMPACT_ATOMS: atom_id res chain seq x y z
N MET A 1 -8.32 18.45 3.33
CA MET A 1 -7.99 19.89 3.24
C MET A 1 -9.07 20.81 3.80
N ARG A 2 -10.36 20.64 3.44
CA ARG A 2 -11.46 21.42 4.09
C ARG A 2 -11.48 21.18 5.61
N GLY A 3 -11.42 19.93 6.04
CA GLY A 3 -11.36 19.60 7.46
C GLY A 3 -10.13 20.17 8.18
N THR A 4 -8.96 20.18 7.52
CA THR A 4 -7.74 20.80 8.08
C THR A 4 -7.90 22.31 8.26
N ALA A 5 -8.44 23.00 7.25
CA ALA A 5 -8.71 24.44 7.34
C ALA A 5 -9.73 24.75 8.46
N ALA A 6 -10.79 23.93 8.58
CA ALA A 6 -11.77 24.07 9.65
C ALA A 6 -11.16 23.82 11.03
N ALA A 7 -10.32 22.78 11.18
CA ALA A 7 -9.62 22.50 12.44
C ALA A 7 -8.68 23.64 12.84
N LEU A 8 -7.93 24.21 11.89
CA LEU A 8 -7.08 25.38 12.15
C LEU A 8 -7.90 26.62 12.53
N ALA A 9 -9.10 26.80 11.93
CA ALA A 9 -10.00 27.86 12.31
C ALA A 9 -10.47 27.70 13.77
N VAL A 10 -10.89 26.49 14.17
CA VAL A 10 -11.27 26.20 15.57
C VAL A 10 -10.08 26.40 16.50
N PHE A 11 -8.89 25.89 16.14
CA PHE A 11 -7.68 26.08 16.92
C PHE A 11 -7.34 27.55 17.18
N ALA A 12 -7.49 28.39 16.16
CA ALA A 12 -7.24 29.84 16.26
C ALA A 12 -8.25 30.57 17.18
N THR A 13 -9.45 30.01 17.44
CA THR A 13 -10.44 30.59 18.34
C THR A 13 -10.12 30.38 19.82
N VAL A 14 -9.20 29.48 20.15
CA VAL A 14 -8.75 29.26 21.54
C VAL A 14 -7.82 30.40 21.95
N ALA A 15 -8.06 31.05 23.09
CA ALA A 15 -7.60 32.38 23.48
C ALA A 15 -6.11 32.73 23.24
N ASP A 16 -5.18 31.77 23.37
CA ASP A 16 -3.74 32.02 23.16
C ASP A 16 -3.24 31.65 21.77
N ASN A 17 -4.02 30.92 20.97
CA ASN A 17 -3.61 30.39 19.69
C ASN A 17 -3.79 31.39 18.53
N ALA A 18 -4.60 32.43 18.71
CA ALA A 18 -4.79 33.51 17.72
C ALA A 18 -3.48 34.23 17.36
N ARG A 19 -2.52 34.27 18.31
CA ARG A 19 -1.18 34.84 18.08
C ARG A 19 -0.31 33.94 17.22
N LEU A 20 -0.55 32.61 17.25
CA LEU A 20 0.21 31.63 16.49
C LEU A 20 -0.29 31.51 15.05
N LEU A 21 -1.55 31.85 14.80
CA LEU A 21 -2.20 31.84 13.48
C LEU A 21 -2.90 33.17 13.20
N PRO A 22 -2.13 34.21 12.87
CA PRO A 22 -2.68 35.54 12.60
C PRO A 22 -3.59 35.56 11.36
N THR A 23 -3.43 34.59 10.48
CA THR A 23 -4.32 34.40 9.32
C THR A 23 -4.69 32.94 9.19
N ILE A 24 -5.99 32.64 9.21
CA ILE A 24 -6.51 31.28 9.05
C ILE A 24 -6.43 30.90 7.58
N PRO A 25 -5.69 29.84 7.21
CA PRO A 25 -5.58 29.41 5.83
C PRO A 25 -6.89 28.80 5.33
N CYS A 26 -7.33 29.20 4.15
CA CYS A 26 -8.45 28.57 3.49
C CYS A 26 -8.06 27.19 2.90
N ALA A 27 -9.05 26.38 2.50
CA ALA A 27 -8.80 25.04 1.95
C ALA A 27 -7.92 25.06 0.70
N THR A 28 -7.98 26.12 -0.10
CA THR A 28 -7.15 26.31 -1.30
C THR A 28 -5.69 26.54 -0.92
N THR A 29 -5.43 27.35 0.12
CA THR A 29 -4.10 27.59 0.66
C THR A 29 -3.48 26.28 1.19
N VAL A 30 -4.23 25.50 1.99
CA VAL A 30 -3.77 24.20 2.48
C VAL A 30 -3.48 23.25 1.31
N ARG A 31 -4.30 23.28 0.26
CA ARG A 31 -4.05 22.51 -0.97
C ARG A 31 -2.76 22.95 -1.66
N SER A 32 -2.52 24.23 -1.81
CA SER A 32 -1.30 24.78 -2.40
C SER A 32 -0.06 24.31 -1.63
N TRP A 33 -0.08 24.37 -0.31
CA TRP A 33 1.01 23.87 0.53
C TRP A 33 1.30 22.38 0.28
N VAL A 34 0.28 21.53 0.30
CA VAL A 34 0.44 20.10 0.04
C VAL A 34 1.07 19.85 -1.33
N LEU A 35 0.65 20.57 -2.35
CA LEU A 35 1.17 20.40 -3.70
C LEU A 35 2.62 20.88 -3.84
N ARG A 36 2.94 22.06 -3.28
CA ARG A 36 4.31 22.63 -3.32
C ARG A 36 5.30 21.77 -2.55
N LEU A 37 4.96 21.36 -1.32
CA LEU A 37 5.81 20.51 -0.49
C LEU A 37 5.96 19.11 -1.11
N GLY A 38 4.87 18.53 -1.64
CA GLY A 38 4.95 17.24 -2.32
C GLY A 38 5.86 17.28 -3.55
N TYR A 39 5.78 18.35 -4.34
CA TYR A 39 6.67 18.56 -5.48
C TYR A 39 8.14 18.83 -5.03
N ALA A 40 8.31 19.54 -3.92
CA ALA A 40 9.62 19.73 -3.31
C ALA A 40 10.28 18.39 -2.96
N HIS A 41 9.54 17.48 -2.34
CA HIS A 41 10.01 16.13 -2.04
C HIS A 41 10.34 15.31 -3.31
N LEU A 42 9.56 15.47 -4.38
CA LEU A 42 9.84 14.80 -5.66
C LEU A 42 11.11 15.35 -6.34
N THR A 43 11.45 16.62 -6.12
CA THR A 43 12.51 17.31 -6.89
C THR A 43 13.74 17.67 -6.07
N ARG A 44 13.71 17.53 -4.75
CA ARG A 44 14.90 17.80 -3.92
C ARG A 44 16.03 16.83 -4.26
N PRO A 45 17.30 17.27 -4.19
CA PRO A 45 18.44 16.38 -4.36
C PRO A 45 18.42 15.24 -3.32
N LEU A 46 18.79 14.04 -3.74
CA LEU A 46 19.05 12.91 -2.86
C LEU A 46 20.53 12.58 -2.91
N SER A 47 21.08 12.07 -1.78
CA SER A 47 22.50 11.71 -1.74
C SER A 47 22.77 10.44 -2.55
N HIS A 48 23.86 10.42 -3.29
CA HIS A 48 24.36 9.23 -3.99
C HIS A 48 25.30 8.38 -3.12
N ASP A 49 25.65 8.85 -1.91
CA ASP A 49 26.63 8.19 -1.03
C ASP A 49 26.03 7.00 -0.26
N HIS A 50 24.70 6.85 -0.29
CA HIS A 50 24.01 5.78 0.40
C HIS A 50 23.78 4.56 -0.49
N ARG A 51 23.76 3.37 0.13
CA ARG A 51 23.22 2.17 -0.49
C ARG A 51 21.69 2.20 -0.39
N TRP A 52 21.03 2.57 -1.48
CA TRP A 52 19.57 2.72 -1.51
C TRP A 52 18.86 1.38 -1.67
N VAL A 53 17.74 1.27 -0.97
CA VAL A 53 16.68 0.29 -1.26
C VAL A 53 15.54 1.03 -1.95
N TRP A 54 15.12 0.56 -3.10
CA TRP A 54 13.93 1.05 -3.79
C TRP A 54 12.76 0.12 -3.51
N LEU A 55 11.64 0.69 -3.06
CA LEU A 55 10.35 0.05 -2.97
C LEU A 55 9.53 0.56 -4.15
N ILE A 56 9.06 -0.33 -5.01
CA ILE A 56 8.36 0.06 -6.24
C ILE A 56 7.01 -0.61 -6.35
N ASP A 57 6.04 0.15 -6.83
CA ASP A 57 4.68 -0.36 -7.06
C ASP A 57 3.92 0.52 -8.06
N HIS A 58 2.82 -0.01 -8.61
CA HIS A 58 1.84 0.73 -9.38
C HIS A 58 0.63 1.08 -8.47
N THR A 59 0.38 2.37 -8.30
CA THR A 59 -0.80 2.85 -7.56
C THR A 59 -1.70 3.69 -8.47
N LEU A 60 -2.94 3.93 -8.03
CA LEU A 60 -3.91 4.76 -8.74
C LEU A 60 -4.03 4.41 -10.22
N GLN A 61 -4.96 3.53 -10.54
CA GLN A 61 -5.28 3.19 -11.94
C GLN A 61 -6.52 3.95 -12.39
N ILE A 62 -6.44 4.59 -13.56
CA ILE A 62 -7.55 5.27 -14.23
C ILE A 62 -7.53 4.87 -15.69
N GLY A 63 -8.55 4.10 -16.08
CA GLY A 63 -8.51 3.44 -17.37
C GLY A 63 -7.28 2.53 -17.46
N SER A 64 -6.48 2.71 -18.51
CA SER A 64 -5.20 2.02 -18.72
C SER A 64 -4.04 2.68 -17.95
N THR A 65 -4.14 3.95 -17.59
CA THR A 65 -3.03 4.69 -16.96
C THR A 65 -2.85 4.29 -15.50
N LYS A 66 -1.65 3.89 -15.15
CA LYS A 66 -1.20 3.56 -13.78
C LYS A 66 -0.15 4.58 -13.35
N LEU A 67 -0.13 4.89 -12.06
CA LEU A 67 0.93 5.70 -11.49
C LEU A 67 2.04 4.77 -10.95
N PHE A 68 3.19 4.77 -11.63
CA PHE A 68 4.38 4.08 -11.17
C PHE A 68 5.09 4.93 -10.13
N VAL A 69 5.41 4.35 -8.99
CA VAL A 69 6.03 5.03 -7.86
C VAL A 69 7.28 4.28 -7.44
N ILE A 70 8.37 5.03 -7.27
CA ILE A 70 9.60 4.56 -6.63
C ILE A 70 9.77 5.39 -5.36
N VAL A 71 9.78 4.74 -4.22
CA VAL A 71 10.25 5.35 -2.97
C VAL A 71 11.55 4.68 -2.55
N GLY A 72 12.43 5.44 -1.93
CA GLY A 72 13.73 4.98 -1.50
C GLY A 72 13.92 5.12 0.01
N VAL A 73 14.73 4.23 0.57
CA VAL A 73 15.28 4.35 1.91
C VAL A 73 16.77 4.01 1.86
N PRO A 74 17.65 4.84 2.44
CA PRO A 74 19.04 4.44 2.64
C PRO A 74 19.13 3.21 3.54
N LEU A 75 19.83 2.17 3.10
CA LEU A 75 19.91 0.89 3.82
C LEU A 75 20.48 1.04 5.24
N ASP A 76 21.39 1.97 5.42
CA ASP A 76 22.01 2.33 6.71
C ASP A 76 21.05 3.04 7.68
N ARG A 77 19.91 3.54 7.19
CA ARG A 77 18.86 4.14 8.02
C ARG A 77 17.72 3.19 8.38
N VAL A 78 17.72 1.97 7.83
CA VAL A 78 16.72 0.97 8.17
C VAL A 78 16.99 0.44 9.57
N ALA A 79 16.05 0.59 10.48
CA ALA A 79 16.17 0.18 11.88
C ALA A 79 15.92 -1.33 12.08
N PHE A 80 16.70 -2.16 11.37
CA PHE A 80 16.59 -3.62 11.50
C PHE A 80 16.75 -4.09 12.94
N GLY A 81 15.91 -5.02 13.37
CA GLY A 81 15.89 -5.56 14.75
C GLY A 81 15.19 -4.64 15.77
N VAL A 82 14.76 -3.45 15.37
CA VAL A 82 14.11 -2.46 16.25
C VAL A 82 12.64 -2.28 15.88
N ARG A 83 12.37 -1.95 14.63
CA ARG A 83 11.00 -1.70 14.15
C ARG A 83 10.87 -1.91 12.63
N PRO A 84 9.64 -2.14 12.14
CA PRO A 84 9.37 -2.10 10.71
C PRO A 84 9.63 -0.72 10.10
N LEU A 85 9.79 -0.67 8.76
CA LEU A 85 9.83 0.58 8.01
C LEU A 85 8.57 1.41 8.25
N GLN A 86 8.76 2.70 8.44
CA GLN A 86 7.71 3.70 8.59
C GLN A 86 7.74 4.69 7.43
N LEU A 87 6.66 5.43 7.24
CA LEU A 87 6.59 6.47 6.21
C LEU A 87 7.67 7.54 6.39
N ALA A 88 8.04 7.82 7.63
CA ALA A 88 9.10 8.76 7.99
C ALA A 88 10.49 8.35 7.47
N ASP A 89 10.74 7.06 7.25
CA ASP A 89 12.02 6.54 6.74
C ASP A 89 12.17 6.73 5.22
N LEU A 90 11.06 6.97 4.50
CA LEU A 90 10.98 6.89 3.06
C LEU A 90 11.19 8.26 2.39
N GLN A 91 11.73 8.23 1.17
CA GLN A 91 11.88 9.40 0.31
C GLN A 91 11.30 9.12 -1.07
N LEU A 92 10.63 10.11 -1.66
CA LEU A 92 10.08 9.97 -3.00
C LEU A 92 11.20 10.10 -4.04
N VAL A 93 11.50 9.01 -4.73
CA VAL A 93 12.52 8.96 -5.79
C VAL A 93 11.92 9.30 -7.15
N ALA A 94 10.81 8.64 -7.52
CA ALA A 94 10.13 8.92 -8.77
C ALA A 94 8.61 8.68 -8.65
N MET A 95 7.86 9.40 -9.48
CA MET A 95 6.43 9.22 -9.63
C MET A 95 6.05 9.54 -11.08
N VAL A 96 5.64 8.52 -11.83
CA VAL A 96 5.45 8.61 -13.27
C VAL A 96 4.12 7.98 -13.69
N PRO A 97 3.22 8.70 -14.37
CA PRO A 97 2.06 8.09 -15.00
C PRO A 97 2.49 7.27 -16.21
N MET A 98 1.99 6.05 -16.31
CA MET A 98 2.26 5.12 -17.39
C MET A 98 0.94 4.64 -18.02
N GLU A 99 0.73 4.88 -19.30
CA GLU A 99 -0.38 4.30 -20.07
C GLU A 99 -0.08 2.85 -20.43
N ASP A 100 1.17 2.59 -20.79
CA ASP A 100 1.75 1.26 -20.96
C ASP A 100 2.72 0.96 -19.81
N ALA A 101 2.35 0.01 -18.96
CA ALA A 101 3.19 -0.50 -17.89
C ALA A 101 3.97 -1.74 -18.36
N SER A 102 4.52 -1.71 -19.59
CA SER A 102 5.37 -2.77 -20.14
C SER A 102 6.68 -2.90 -19.34
N GLN A 103 7.32 -4.05 -19.49
CA GLN A 103 8.61 -4.31 -18.85
C GLN A 103 9.70 -3.33 -19.34
N GLU A 104 9.63 -2.94 -20.63
CA GLU A 104 10.53 -1.95 -21.24
C GLU A 104 10.40 -0.59 -20.58
N ARG A 105 9.15 -0.17 -20.39
CA ARG A 105 8.86 1.12 -19.76
C ARG A 105 9.28 1.13 -18.28
N VAL A 106 9.02 0.06 -17.55
CA VAL A 106 9.48 -0.08 -16.16
C VAL A 106 11.00 -0.01 -16.09
N ALA A 107 11.73 -0.78 -16.91
CA ALA A 107 13.19 -0.74 -16.92
C ALA A 107 13.73 0.66 -17.27
N PHE A 108 13.13 1.36 -18.22
CA PHE A 108 13.50 2.72 -18.59
C PHE A 108 13.33 3.71 -17.43
N GLU A 109 12.24 3.63 -16.68
CA GLU A 109 12.02 4.54 -15.53
C GLU A 109 12.93 4.19 -14.34
N LEU A 110 13.30 2.91 -14.16
CA LEU A 110 14.32 2.52 -13.19
C LEU A 110 15.71 3.10 -13.55
N GLU A 111 16.10 3.05 -14.83
CA GLU A 111 17.36 3.66 -15.28
C GLU A 111 17.37 5.17 -15.01
N LYS A 112 16.31 5.88 -15.33
CA LYS A 112 16.19 7.31 -15.02
C LYS A 112 16.25 7.64 -13.52
N ALA A 113 15.76 6.73 -12.67
CA ALA A 113 15.79 6.93 -11.25
C ALA A 113 17.22 6.90 -10.67
N ILE A 114 18.19 6.32 -11.38
CA ILE A 114 19.61 6.33 -10.99
C ILE A 114 20.14 7.77 -10.84
N ASP A 115 19.68 8.70 -11.66
CA ASP A 115 20.07 10.11 -11.58
C ASP A 115 19.71 10.74 -10.23
N ARG A 116 18.81 10.11 -9.48
CA ARG A 116 18.34 10.60 -8.17
C ARG A 116 19.13 10.06 -6.98
N THR A 117 19.54 8.81 -7.03
CA THR A 117 20.09 8.10 -5.87
C THR A 117 21.36 7.31 -6.16
N GLY A 118 21.77 7.24 -7.43
CA GLY A 118 22.68 6.19 -7.88
C GLY A 118 21.96 4.83 -8.02
N VAL A 119 22.74 3.81 -8.39
CA VAL A 119 22.24 2.43 -8.58
C VAL A 119 21.85 1.84 -7.23
N PRO A 120 20.60 1.35 -7.05
CA PRO A 120 20.17 0.82 -5.76
C PRO A 120 20.86 -0.50 -5.44
N ARG A 121 21.11 -0.74 -4.15
CA ARG A 121 21.57 -2.06 -3.65
C ARG A 121 20.45 -3.10 -3.79
N GLN A 122 19.20 -2.67 -3.65
CA GLN A 122 18.04 -3.54 -3.63
C GLN A 122 16.82 -2.87 -4.25
N ILE A 123 16.00 -3.68 -4.92
CA ILE A 123 14.64 -3.32 -5.35
C ILE A 123 13.67 -4.33 -4.71
N VAL A 124 12.63 -3.82 -4.05
CA VAL A 124 11.52 -4.61 -3.52
C VAL A 124 10.25 -4.25 -4.29
N ALA A 125 9.54 -5.25 -4.80
CA ALA A 125 8.33 -5.06 -5.59
C ALA A 125 7.31 -6.16 -5.32
N ASP A 126 6.04 -5.92 -5.69
CA ASP A 126 5.06 -6.99 -5.74
C ASP A 126 5.40 -8.04 -6.82
N GLY A 127 4.62 -9.13 -6.87
CA GLY A 127 4.80 -10.21 -7.85
C GLY A 127 4.26 -9.92 -9.25
N ALA A 128 3.90 -8.69 -9.59
CA ALA A 128 3.36 -8.35 -10.91
C ALA A 128 4.37 -8.63 -12.02
N THR A 129 3.96 -9.41 -13.02
CA THR A 129 4.85 -9.94 -14.07
C THR A 129 5.65 -8.85 -14.79
N ASN A 130 5.01 -7.73 -15.15
CA ASN A 130 5.69 -6.65 -15.87
C ASN A 130 6.71 -5.92 -14.99
N LEU A 131 6.42 -5.72 -13.68
CA LEU A 131 7.39 -5.17 -12.73
C LEU A 131 8.59 -6.10 -12.61
N GLN A 132 8.38 -7.38 -12.38
CA GLN A 132 9.47 -8.36 -12.23
C GLN A 132 10.34 -8.47 -13.48
N LYS A 133 9.73 -8.51 -14.66
CA LYS A 133 10.48 -8.50 -15.92
C LYS A 133 11.24 -7.20 -16.16
N GLY A 134 10.66 -6.05 -15.81
CA GLY A 134 11.33 -4.75 -15.88
C GLY A 134 12.55 -4.68 -14.96
N ILE A 135 12.42 -5.20 -13.72
CA ILE A 135 13.54 -5.31 -12.78
C ILE A 135 14.61 -6.25 -13.31
N THR A 136 14.24 -7.39 -13.89
CA THR A 136 15.22 -8.34 -14.49
C THR A 136 16.03 -7.66 -15.59
N ARG A 137 15.40 -6.90 -16.50
CA ARG A 137 16.11 -6.11 -17.51
C ARG A 137 17.03 -5.05 -16.92
N PHE A 138 16.61 -4.40 -15.85
CA PHE A 138 17.45 -3.46 -15.12
C PHE A 138 18.69 -4.17 -14.51
N GLN A 139 18.50 -5.36 -13.94
CA GLN A 139 19.59 -6.16 -13.35
C GLN A 139 20.61 -6.68 -14.41
N GLU A 140 20.22 -6.84 -15.67
CA GLU A 140 21.15 -7.19 -16.75
C GLU A 140 22.29 -6.16 -16.86
N ARG A 141 21.99 -4.88 -16.61
CA ARG A 141 22.97 -3.79 -16.60
C ARG A 141 23.56 -3.52 -15.22
N HIS A 142 22.80 -3.83 -14.18
CA HIS A 142 23.15 -3.59 -12.78
C HIS A 142 23.12 -4.88 -11.94
N PRO A 143 24.01 -5.84 -12.20
CA PRO A 143 23.95 -7.19 -11.60
C PRO A 143 24.18 -7.23 -10.09
N ARG A 144 24.65 -6.12 -9.49
CA ARG A 144 24.80 -6.00 -8.04
C ARG A 144 23.51 -5.61 -7.32
N THR A 145 22.48 -5.18 -8.04
CA THR A 145 21.17 -4.89 -7.48
C THR A 145 20.42 -6.18 -7.19
N VAL A 146 20.00 -6.38 -5.96
CA VAL A 146 19.22 -7.56 -5.56
C VAL A 146 17.74 -7.26 -5.72
N SER A 147 17.01 -8.11 -6.46
CA SER A 147 15.54 -8.05 -6.52
C SER A 147 14.94 -8.97 -5.47
N VAL A 148 14.03 -8.44 -4.66
CA VAL A 148 13.29 -9.19 -3.63
C VAL A 148 11.79 -8.99 -3.89
N PRO A 149 11.02 -10.06 -4.13
CA PRO A 149 9.56 -9.96 -4.14
C PRO A 149 9.03 -9.62 -2.74
N ASP A 150 7.97 -8.85 -2.68
CA ASP A 150 7.31 -8.53 -1.41
C ASP A 150 6.86 -9.79 -0.66
N ALA A 151 7.24 -9.89 0.61
CA ALA A 151 6.95 -11.06 1.46
C ALA A 151 5.46 -11.25 1.71
N ALA A 152 4.70 -10.16 1.89
CA ALA A 152 3.28 -10.24 2.18
C ALA A 152 2.51 -10.71 0.93
N HIS A 153 2.85 -10.19 -0.25
CA HIS A 153 2.29 -10.66 -1.52
C HIS A 153 2.67 -12.12 -1.82
N HIS A 154 3.93 -12.49 -1.53
CA HIS A 154 4.37 -13.87 -1.68
C HIS A 154 3.57 -14.83 -0.77
N ALA A 155 3.43 -14.52 0.51
CA ALA A 155 2.65 -15.31 1.45
C ALA A 155 1.16 -15.37 1.07
N ALA A 156 0.57 -14.25 0.65
CA ALA A 156 -0.81 -14.21 0.19
C ALA A 156 -1.04 -15.08 -1.05
N ASN A 157 -0.10 -15.11 -1.99
CA ASN A 157 -0.17 -15.99 -3.16
C ASN A 157 -0.05 -17.47 -2.79
N LEU A 158 0.75 -17.82 -1.78
CA LEU A 158 0.83 -19.19 -1.26
C LEU A 158 -0.48 -19.60 -0.58
N LEU A 159 -1.05 -18.75 0.29
CA LEU A 159 -2.35 -19.01 0.89
C LEU A 159 -3.44 -19.16 -0.18
N LYS A 160 -3.43 -18.28 -1.19
CA LYS A 160 -4.35 -18.38 -2.32
C LYS A 160 -4.22 -19.72 -3.03
N PHE A 161 -3.00 -20.15 -3.35
CA PHE A 161 -2.75 -21.41 -4.02
C PHE A 161 -3.33 -22.61 -3.27
N TYR A 162 -3.18 -22.66 -1.93
CA TYR A 162 -3.67 -23.76 -1.13
C TYR A 162 -5.18 -23.66 -0.82
N TRP A 163 -5.68 -22.48 -0.49
CA TRP A 163 -7.05 -22.32 0.00
C TRP A 163 -8.09 -22.17 -1.12
N ASP A 164 -7.73 -21.58 -2.28
CA ASP A 164 -8.66 -21.54 -3.42
C ASP A 164 -8.96 -22.96 -3.97
N ASN A 165 -8.06 -23.91 -3.74
CA ASN A 165 -8.24 -25.31 -4.11
C ASN A 165 -8.80 -26.19 -2.96
N ASP A 166 -9.10 -25.63 -1.80
CA ASP A 166 -9.71 -26.32 -0.67
C ASP A 166 -11.24 -26.19 -0.71
N PRO A 167 -12.00 -27.29 -1.01
CA PRO A 167 -13.46 -27.25 -1.05
C PRO A 167 -14.09 -26.83 0.27
N ARG A 168 -13.44 -27.13 1.41
CA ARG A 168 -13.92 -26.73 2.74
C ARG A 168 -13.81 -25.22 2.94
N TRP A 169 -12.69 -24.61 2.49
CA TRP A 169 -12.52 -23.15 2.52
C TRP A 169 -13.57 -22.45 1.65
N GLN A 170 -13.81 -22.96 0.45
CA GLN A 170 -14.83 -22.41 -0.44
C GLN A 170 -16.24 -22.51 0.17
N ALA A 171 -16.58 -23.65 0.73
CA ALA A 171 -17.87 -23.86 1.39
C ALA A 171 -18.02 -22.97 2.63
N PHE A 172 -17.00 -22.89 3.46
CA PHE A 172 -16.97 -22.02 4.65
C PHE A 172 -17.20 -20.55 4.28
N THR A 173 -16.43 -20.02 3.32
CA THR A 173 -16.54 -18.61 2.90
C THR A 173 -17.88 -18.29 2.28
N ARG A 174 -18.46 -19.24 1.51
CA ARG A 174 -19.83 -19.12 0.95
C ARG A 174 -20.87 -19.04 2.07
N ARG A 175 -20.87 -19.98 3.03
CA ARG A 175 -21.84 -20.00 4.16
C ARG A 175 -21.75 -18.76 5.03
N ILE A 176 -20.52 -18.24 5.30
CA ILE A 176 -20.35 -16.95 6.01
C ILE A 176 -21.01 -15.81 5.23
N ASN A 177 -20.81 -15.72 3.92
CA ASN A 177 -21.39 -14.67 3.10
C ASN A 177 -22.93 -14.77 3.01
N GLU A 178 -23.47 -15.97 2.91
CA GLU A 178 -24.91 -16.23 2.95
C GLU A 178 -25.51 -15.79 4.32
N THR A 179 -24.87 -16.18 5.42
CA THR A 179 -25.28 -15.75 6.76
C THR A 179 -25.20 -14.22 6.90
N ALA A 180 -24.10 -13.60 6.45
CA ALA A 180 -23.94 -12.15 6.49
C ALA A 180 -25.02 -11.42 5.66
N THR A 181 -25.44 -11.99 4.54
CA THR A 181 -26.53 -11.44 3.72
C THR A 181 -27.87 -11.53 4.46
N ALA A 182 -28.15 -12.66 5.10
CA ALA A 182 -29.39 -12.89 5.83
C ALA A 182 -29.55 -11.97 7.07
N ILE A 183 -28.44 -11.65 7.78
CA ILE A 183 -28.51 -10.89 9.04
C ILE A 183 -28.27 -9.39 8.89
N ARG A 184 -27.75 -8.91 7.73
CA ARG A 184 -27.27 -7.51 7.55
C ARG A 184 -28.28 -6.43 7.89
N GLN A 185 -29.56 -6.67 7.62
CA GLN A 185 -30.65 -5.70 7.88
C GLN A 185 -31.55 -6.12 9.05
N THR A 186 -31.03 -6.96 9.94
CA THR A 186 -31.77 -7.45 11.11
C THR A 186 -31.12 -6.98 12.41
N ARG A 187 -31.77 -7.27 13.55
CA ARG A 187 -31.17 -7.01 14.88
C ARG A 187 -29.87 -7.78 15.11
N SER A 188 -29.64 -8.88 14.36
CA SER A 188 -28.41 -9.68 14.41
C SER A 188 -27.23 -9.08 13.62
N ALA A 189 -27.35 -7.86 13.07
CA ALA A 189 -26.29 -7.22 12.30
C ALA A 189 -24.98 -7.01 13.08
N HIS A 190 -25.02 -7.01 14.41
CA HIS A 190 -23.82 -6.97 15.27
C HIS A 190 -22.96 -8.24 15.18
N LEU A 191 -23.51 -9.35 14.65
CA LEU A 191 -22.82 -10.62 14.39
C LEU A 191 -22.20 -10.71 12.99
N LEU A 192 -22.19 -9.62 12.21
CA LEU A 192 -21.65 -9.64 10.85
C LEU A 192 -20.18 -10.02 10.84
N ALA A 193 -19.81 -10.94 9.96
CA ALA A 193 -18.42 -11.29 9.68
C ALA A 193 -17.62 -10.09 9.13
N PRO A 194 -16.30 -10.03 9.37
CA PRO A 194 -15.42 -9.09 8.70
C PRO A 194 -15.55 -9.20 7.19
N LYS A 195 -15.54 -8.08 6.48
CA LYS A 195 -15.66 -8.08 5.01
C LYS A 195 -14.35 -8.54 4.38
N LEU A 196 -14.39 -9.60 3.59
CA LEU A 196 -13.27 -9.96 2.71
C LEU A 196 -13.16 -8.95 1.57
N ARG A 197 -11.98 -8.39 1.36
CA ARG A 197 -11.71 -7.48 0.25
C ARG A 197 -11.61 -8.27 -1.06
N ASN A 198 -12.17 -7.76 -2.16
CA ASN A 198 -12.03 -8.41 -3.47
C ASN A 198 -10.60 -8.34 -4.02
N LYS A 199 -9.93 -7.19 -3.82
CA LYS A 199 -8.51 -7.01 -4.16
C LYS A 199 -7.66 -7.39 -2.95
N ALA A 200 -6.55 -8.08 -3.19
CA ALA A 200 -5.64 -8.58 -2.15
C ALA A 200 -6.36 -9.40 -1.06
N ARG A 201 -7.33 -10.22 -1.46
CA ARG A 201 -8.20 -11.02 -0.57
C ARG A 201 -7.38 -11.80 0.46
N TYR A 202 -6.33 -12.46 0.02
CA TYR A 202 -5.50 -13.33 0.85
C TYR A 202 -4.54 -12.60 1.80
N MET A 203 -4.35 -11.28 1.65
CA MET A 203 -3.67 -10.45 2.63
C MET A 203 -4.54 -10.12 3.86
N SER A 204 -5.85 -10.34 3.79
CA SER A 204 -6.81 -10.00 4.86
C SER A 204 -7.62 -11.18 5.40
N VAL A 205 -7.32 -12.41 4.97
CA VAL A 205 -8.06 -13.61 5.38
C VAL A 205 -7.92 -13.94 6.87
N GLY A 206 -6.85 -13.50 7.52
CA GLY A 206 -6.64 -13.75 8.95
C GLY A 206 -7.78 -13.24 9.84
N ALA A 207 -8.39 -12.08 9.51
CA ALA A 207 -9.55 -11.58 10.25
C ALA A 207 -10.76 -12.53 10.12
N PHE A 208 -10.89 -13.19 8.96
CA PHE A 208 -11.98 -14.12 8.69
C PHE A 208 -11.81 -15.45 9.45
N VAL A 209 -10.58 -15.98 9.48
CA VAL A 209 -10.24 -17.16 10.27
C VAL A 209 -10.39 -16.88 11.77
N ARG A 210 -9.91 -15.72 12.26
CA ARG A 210 -10.09 -15.31 13.67
C ARG A 210 -11.57 -15.19 14.03
N PHE A 211 -12.41 -14.68 13.14
CA PHE A 211 -13.86 -14.63 13.34
C PHE A 211 -14.45 -16.03 13.47
N GLY A 212 -14.10 -16.96 12.58
CA GLY A 212 -14.54 -18.36 12.69
C GLY A 212 -14.13 -19.01 14.02
N ARG A 213 -12.89 -18.79 14.47
CA ARG A 213 -12.43 -19.27 15.79
C ARG A 213 -13.17 -18.61 16.97
N LEU A 214 -13.48 -17.33 16.86
CA LEU A 214 -14.29 -16.62 17.87
C LEU A 214 -15.67 -17.26 17.97
N LEU A 215 -16.31 -17.55 16.83
CA LEU A 215 -17.61 -18.23 16.79
C LEU A 215 -17.53 -19.62 17.44
N LEU A 216 -16.48 -20.42 17.16
CA LEU A 216 -16.31 -21.72 17.82
C LEU A 216 -16.22 -21.60 19.33
N ARG A 217 -15.48 -20.60 19.86
CA ARG A 217 -15.40 -20.34 21.30
C ARG A 217 -16.78 -20.00 21.88
N LYS A 218 -17.51 -19.08 21.20
CA LYS A 218 -18.86 -18.68 21.63
C LYS A 218 -19.86 -19.84 21.58
N LEU A 219 -19.75 -20.74 20.62
CA LEU A 219 -20.57 -21.92 20.51
C LEU A 219 -20.20 -23.01 21.52
N GLY A 220 -19.00 -22.96 22.11
CA GLY A 220 -18.50 -23.88 23.14
C GLY A 220 -18.69 -23.37 24.57
N GLU A 221 -19.29 -22.18 24.79
CA GLU A 221 -19.65 -21.68 26.13
C GLU A 221 -20.71 -22.60 26.76
N ALA A 222 -20.78 -22.66 28.08
CA ALA A 222 -21.77 -23.49 28.82
C ALA A 222 -23.19 -23.12 28.41
N GLU A 223 -23.47 -21.84 28.22
CA GLU A 223 -24.76 -21.29 27.75
C GLU A 223 -24.53 -20.43 26.51
N PRO A 224 -24.40 -21.04 25.33
CA PRO A 224 -24.15 -20.28 24.10
C PRO A 224 -25.39 -19.46 23.73
N SER A 225 -25.18 -18.23 23.26
CA SER A 225 -26.25 -17.36 22.78
C SER A 225 -27.11 -18.07 21.73
N ALA A 226 -28.43 -18.13 21.95
CA ALA A 226 -29.39 -18.75 21.00
C ALA A 226 -29.29 -18.10 19.60
N GLU A 227 -28.97 -16.81 19.53
CA GLU A 227 -28.79 -16.07 18.30
C GLU A 227 -27.52 -16.54 17.53
N VAL A 228 -26.40 -16.72 18.24
CA VAL A 228 -25.16 -17.27 17.67
C VAL A 228 -25.38 -18.71 17.19
N VAL A 229 -26.06 -19.55 18.00
CA VAL A 229 -26.37 -20.93 17.62
C VAL A 229 -27.23 -20.95 16.36
N ARG A 230 -28.28 -20.12 16.29
CA ARG A 230 -29.17 -20.06 15.12
C ARG A 230 -28.47 -19.66 13.83
N HIS A 231 -27.60 -18.66 13.86
CA HIS A 231 -26.96 -18.13 12.65
C HIS A 231 -25.64 -18.84 12.30
N TYR A 232 -24.89 -19.28 13.30
CA TYR A 232 -23.53 -19.79 13.13
C TYR A 232 -23.27 -21.18 13.73
N GLY A 233 -24.30 -21.89 14.23
CA GLY A 233 -24.14 -23.23 14.79
C GLY A 233 -23.43 -24.22 13.87
N TRP A 234 -23.58 -24.04 12.57
CA TRP A 234 -22.93 -24.82 11.52
C TRP A 234 -21.39 -24.66 11.49
N VAL A 235 -20.83 -23.64 12.12
CA VAL A 235 -19.36 -23.41 12.16
C VAL A 235 -18.65 -24.56 12.90
N ARG A 236 -19.36 -25.30 13.78
CA ARG A 236 -18.81 -26.48 14.47
C ARG A 236 -18.29 -27.55 13.50
N GLU A 237 -18.91 -27.68 12.32
CA GLU A 237 -18.49 -28.62 11.27
C GLU A 237 -17.09 -28.32 10.71
N TYR A 238 -16.58 -27.10 10.93
CA TYR A 238 -15.31 -26.59 10.43
C TYR A 238 -14.23 -26.49 11.52
N ALA A 239 -14.41 -27.06 12.70
CA ALA A 239 -13.49 -26.93 13.83
C ALA A 239 -12.04 -27.30 13.46
N ASP A 240 -11.83 -28.48 12.87
CA ASP A 240 -10.50 -28.96 12.45
C ASP A 240 -9.92 -28.09 11.32
N SER A 241 -10.75 -27.70 10.36
CA SER A 241 -10.32 -26.82 9.26
C SER A 241 -9.91 -25.44 9.76
N LEU A 242 -10.66 -24.86 10.68
CA LEU A 242 -10.35 -23.58 11.32
C LEU A 242 -9.07 -23.66 12.16
N ALA A 243 -8.81 -24.79 12.80
CA ALA A 243 -7.53 -25.04 13.50
C ALA A 243 -6.37 -25.05 12.51
N ALA A 244 -6.48 -25.80 11.40
CA ALA A 244 -5.45 -25.86 10.36
C ALA A 244 -5.21 -24.49 9.68
N TRP A 245 -6.26 -23.79 9.26
CA TRP A 245 -6.14 -22.46 8.66
C TRP A 245 -5.55 -21.44 9.62
N SER A 246 -5.87 -21.53 10.92
CA SER A 246 -5.28 -20.67 11.94
C SER A 246 -3.78 -20.91 12.09
N GLN A 247 -3.36 -22.17 12.15
CA GLN A 247 -1.95 -22.52 12.22
C GLN A 247 -1.18 -22.04 10.97
N GLN A 248 -1.79 -22.18 9.78
CA GLN A 248 -1.22 -21.65 8.54
C GLN A 248 -1.07 -20.12 8.57
N GLN A 249 -2.07 -19.41 9.11
CA GLN A 249 -1.99 -17.96 9.32
C GLN A 249 -0.90 -17.57 10.31
N GLU A 250 -0.77 -18.30 11.41
CA GLU A 250 0.27 -18.05 12.42
C GLU A 250 1.67 -18.26 11.85
N LEU A 251 1.89 -19.26 10.98
CA LEU A 251 3.15 -19.44 10.24
C LEU A 251 3.47 -18.22 9.37
N VAL A 252 2.48 -17.72 8.65
CA VAL A 252 2.63 -16.52 7.80
C VAL A 252 2.91 -15.29 8.64
N GLU A 253 2.15 -15.06 9.72
CA GLU A 253 2.32 -13.88 10.59
C GLU A 253 3.70 -13.84 11.25
N VAL A 254 4.21 -14.98 11.72
CA VAL A 254 5.57 -15.10 12.29
C VAL A 254 6.63 -14.76 11.24
N MET A 255 6.53 -15.32 10.04
CA MET A 255 7.48 -15.02 8.95
C MET A 255 7.41 -13.54 8.55
N LEU A 256 6.21 -12.99 8.38
CA LEU A 256 6.06 -11.58 8.00
C LEU A 256 6.60 -10.65 9.08
N ASN A 257 6.35 -10.94 10.36
CA ASN A 257 6.88 -10.15 11.46
C ASN A 257 8.43 -10.17 11.47
N GLN A 258 9.05 -11.34 11.30
CA GLN A 258 10.50 -11.43 11.18
C GLN A 258 11.01 -10.59 10.00
N VAL A 259 10.41 -10.75 8.81
CA VAL A 259 10.86 -10.03 7.61
C VAL A 259 10.68 -8.52 7.74
N ARG A 260 9.60 -8.05 8.40
CA ARG A 260 9.34 -6.62 8.62
C ARG A 260 10.34 -5.98 9.58
N VAL A 261 10.66 -6.69 10.67
CA VAL A 261 11.49 -6.13 11.76
C VAL A 261 12.96 -6.45 11.53
N GLU A 262 13.28 -7.71 11.26
CA GLU A 262 14.67 -8.18 11.15
C GLU A 262 15.20 -8.07 9.71
N GLY A 263 14.31 -8.01 8.72
CA GLY A 263 14.68 -8.15 7.31
C GLY A 263 15.03 -9.57 6.90
N LEU A 264 15.62 -9.69 5.73
CA LEU A 264 16.17 -10.94 5.19
C LEU A 264 17.69 -10.96 5.45
N PHE A 265 18.20 -12.01 6.05
CA PHE A 265 19.60 -12.12 6.46
C PHE A 265 20.07 -13.57 6.48
N ARG A 266 21.41 -13.77 6.54
CA ARG A 266 22.04 -15.07 6.36
C ARG A 266 21.50 -16.18 7.26
N ARG A 267 21.16 -15.88 8.52
CA ARG A 267 20.62 -16.85 9.49
C ARG A 267 19.10 -16.80 9.62
N GLY A 268 18.41 -16.05 8.74
CA GLY A 268 16.97 -15.81 8.84
C GLY A 268 16.13 -17.09 8.85
N GLU A 269 16.53 -18.14 8.13
CA GLU A 269 15.82 -19.43 8.16
C GLU A 269 15.90 -20.11 9.52
N ALA A 270 17.07 -20.11 10.16
CA ALA A 270 17.24 -20.74 11.48
C ALA A 270 16.40 -20.02 12.54
N VAL A 271 16.41 -18.68 12.53
CA VAL A 271 15.58 -17.86 13.43
C VAL A 271 14.09 -18.13 13.20
N LEU A 272 13.68 -18.27 11.94
CA LEU A 272 12.30 -18.59 11.60
C LEU A 272 11.90 -20.00 12.06
N ASP A 273 12.78 -20.99 11.87
CA ASP A 273 12.55 -22.36 12.34
C ASP A 273 12.40 -22.41 13.87
N GLU A 274 13.25 -21.70 14.62
CA GLU A 274 13.14 -21.58 16.08
C GLU A 274 11.83 -20.92 16.52
N ALA A 275 11.40 -19.85 15.82
CA ALA A 275 10.14 -19.17 16.11
C ALA A 275 8.93 -20.10 15.84
N TRP A 276 8.96 -20.87 14.75
CA TRP A 276 7.89 -21.81 14.40
C TRP A 276 7.85 -23.07 15.30
N GLN A 277 8.96 -23.48 15.91
CA GLN A 277 8.93 -24.57 16.89
C GLN A 277 7.97 -24.29 18.05
N ARG A 278 7.79 -23.01 18.41
CA ARG A 278 6.85 -22.58 19.46
C ARG A 278 5.37 -22.73 19.07
N LEU A 279 5.07 -22.84 17.79
CA LEU A 279 3.71 -23.06 17.28
C LEU A 279 3.31 -24.54 17.30
N GLY A 280 4.24 -25.43 17.62
CA GLY A 280 4.04 -26.87 17.60
C GLY A 280 4.19 -27.52 16.21
N ALA A 281 4.26 -28.84 16.20
CA ALA A 281 4.27 -29.61 14.97
C ALA A 281 2.85 -29.69 14.36
N SER A 282 2.78 -29.92 13.06
CA SER A 282 1.52 -30.16 12.34
C SER A 282 1.68 -31.36 11.44
N ASP A 283 0.71 -32.26 11.49
CA ASP A 283 0.62 -33.40 10.56
C ASP A 283 -0.18 -33.04 9.30
N ASN A 284 -0.72 -31.84 9.22
CA ASN A 284 -1.45 -31.36 8.05
C ASN A 284 -0.49 -31.10 6.89
N ALA A 285 -0.62 -31.87 5.81
CA ALA A 285 0.27 -31.81 4.65
C ALA A 285 0.37 -30.41 4.03
N VAL A 286 -0.74 -29.64 3.98
CA VAL A 286 -0.78 -28.26 3.46
C VAL A 286 0.00 -27.34 4.37
N THR A 287 -0.14 -27.47 5.68
CA THR A 287 0.60 -26.67 6.67
C THR A 287 2.11 -26.91 6.55
N VAL A 288 2.53 -28.17 6.42
CA VAL A 288 3.94 -28.53 6.21
C VAL A 288 4.47 -27.97 4.88
N ALA A 289 3.71 -28.11 3.80
CA ALA A 289 4.10 -27.61 2.48
C ALA A 289 4.20 -26.07 2.48
N LEU A 290 3.26 -25.37 3.10
CA LEU A 290 3.28 -23.90 3.26
C LEU A 290 4.51 -23.48 4.05
N ARG A 291 4.78 -24.09 5.21
CA ARG A 291 5.97 -23.83 6.03
C ARG A 291 7.25 -23.94 5.20
N ASN A 292 7.40 -25.02 4.43
CA ASN A 292 8.59 -25.24 3.61
C ASN A 292 8.76 -24.15 2.52
N ARG A 293 7.68 -23.71 1.90
CA ARG A 293 7.73 -22.64 0.88
C ARG A 293 8.05 -21.28 1.49
N LEU A 294 7.48 -20.94 2.64
CA LEU A 294 7.80 -19.70 3.37
C LEU A 294 9.28 -19.70 3.81
N ARG A 295 9.77 -20.84 4.33
CA ARG A 295 11.17 -21.03 4.69
C ARG A 295 12.08 -20.84 3.48
N ALA A 296 11.73 -21.46 2.35
CA ALA A 296 12.50 -21.36 1.11
C ALA A 296 12.59 -19.91 0.61
N TYR A 297 11.53 -19.11 0.78
CA TYR A 297 11.57 -17.67 0.46
C TYR A 297 12.63 -16.94 1.32
N VAL A 298 12.60 -17.09 2.64
CA VAL A 298 13.57 -16.46 3.55
C VAL A 298 15.00 -16.90 3.22
N GLY A 299 15.19 -18.19 2.96
CA GLY A 299 16.50 -18.75 2.61
C GLY A 299 17.03 -18.28 1.27
N ARG A 300 16.16 -18.19 0.26
CA ARG A 300 16.56 -17.74 -1.08
C ARG A 300 17.20 -16.36 -1.07
N TYR A 301 16.66 -15.43 -0.29
CA TYR A 301 17.13 -14.05 -0.26
C TYR A 301 18.09 -13.75 0.89
N GLY A 302 18.22 -14.66 1.87
CA GLY A 302 19.06 -14.47 3.05
C GLY A 302 20.41 -15.18 3.00
N ARG A 303 20.47 -16.46 2.56
CA ARG A 303 21.66 -17.31 2.69
C ARG A 303 22.94 -16.76 2.06
N GLY A 304 22.83 -16.13 0.90
CA GLY A 304 23.96 -15.59 0.14
C GLY A 304 24.47 -14.23 0.63
N LEU A 305 23.84 -13.64 1.65
CA LEU A 305 24.21 -12.32 2.13
C LEU A 305 25.50 -12.39 2.98
N PRO A 306 26.36 -11.37 2.90
CA PRO A 306 27.48 -11.20 3.83
C PRO A 306 27.00 -11.18 5.29
N VAL A 307 27.90 -11.54 6.20
CA VAL A 307 27.64 -11.45 7.65
C VAL A 307 27.35 -9.99 8.01
N GLY A 308 26.24 -9.76 8.71
CA GLY A 308 25.79 -8.41 9.10
C GLY A 308 24.98 -7.67 8.05
N GLU A 309 24.93 -8.12 6.78
CA GLU A 309 24.05 -7.51 5.79
C GLU A 309 22.62 -8.02 5.95
N ARG A 310 21.67 -7.09 5.84
CA ARG A 310 20.23 -7.36 5.87
C ARG A 310 19.56 -6.68 4.69
N LEU A 311 18.50 -7.29 4.17
CA LEU A 311 17.68 -6.75 3.09
C LEU A 311 16.25 -6.51 3.56
N VAL A 312 15.63 -5.49 3.01
CA VAL A 312 14.20 -5.21 3.21
C VAL A 312 13.37 -6.27 2.45
N GLY A 313 12.34 -6.81 3.06
CA GLY A 313 11.51 -7.85 2.44
C GLY A 313 10.05 -7.46 2.26
N SER A 314 9.63 -6.22 2.58
CA SER A 314 8.22 -5.81 2.52
C SER A 314 8.03 -4.43 1.94
N THR A 315 6.98 -4.27 1.14
CA THR A 315 6.48 -2.99 0.60
C THR A 315 5.21 -2.51 1.29
N GLU A 316 4.77 -3.13 2.38
CA GLU A 316 3.50 -2.79 3.06
C GLU A 316 3.41 -1.32 3.51
N VAL A 317 4.55 -0.70 3.79
CA VAL A 317 4.61 0.75 4.08
C VAL A 317 4.09 1.59 2.91
N LEU A 318 4.27 1.14 1.64
CA LEU A 318 3.70 1.79 0.46
C LEU A 318 2.18 1.69 0.42
N GLU A 319 1.60 0.55 0.81
CA GLU A 319 0.15 0.41 0.86
C GLU A 319 -0.47 1.42 1.82
N SER A 320 0.18 1.69 2.96
CA SER A 320 -0.22 2.73 3.90
C SER A 320 -0.18 4.12 3.26
N ALA A 321 0.91 4.46 2.56
CA ALA A 321 1.05 5.72 1.83
C ALA A 321 -0.04 5.88 0.76
N PHE A 322 -0.28 4.84 -0.04
CA PHE A 322 -1.31 4.84 -1.07
C PHE A 322 -2.73 4.91 -0.49
N GLY A 323 -2.96 4.29 0.67
CA GLY A 323 -4.21 4.40 1.41
C GLY A 323 -4.50 5.84 1.85
N MET A 324 -3.50 6.56 2.34
CA MET A 324 -3.61 7.98 2.71
C MET A 324 -3.79 8.87 1.47
N GLN A 325 -3.02 8.62 0.40
CA GLN A 325 -3.16 9.34 -0.86
C GLN A 325 -4.57 9.20 -1.46
N LYS A 326 -5.15 8.00 -1.43
CA LYS A 326 -6.53 7.76 -1.88
C LYS A 326 -7.54 8.53 -1.03
N ARG A 327 -7.33 8.64 0.30
CA ARG A 327 -8.20 9.47 1.16
C ARG A 327 -8.07 10.95 0.83
N LEU A 328 -6.86 11.44 0.56
CA LEU A 328 -6.62 12.82 0.16
C LEU A 328 -7.34 13.16 -1.17
N SER A 329 -7.42 12.19 -2.08
CA SER A 329 -8.06 12.33 -3.39
C SER A 329 -9.57 12.03 -3.38
N ARG A 330 -10.13 11.48 -2.30
CA ARG A 330 -11.50 10.97 -2.24
C ARG A 330 -12.58 12.02 -2.52
N ASP A 331 -12.34 13.27 -2.14
CA ASP A 331 -13.26 14.39 -2.38
C ASP A 331 -13.28 14.84 -3.85
N GLN A 332 -12.44 14.22 -4.70
CA GLN A 332 -12.38 14.45 -6.14
C GLN A 332 -12.96 13.26 -6.90
N SER A 333 -14.20 12.92 -6.63
CA SER A 333 -14.87 11.67 -7.02
C SER A 333 -14.91 11.39 -8.54
N GLU A 334 -14.63 12.39 -9.39
CA GLU A 334 -14.76 12.27 -10.85
C GLU A 334 -13.44 12.57 -11.60
N SER A 335 -12.36 12.83 -10.90
CA SER A 335 -11.11 13.20 -11.54
C SER A 335 -10.11 12.06 -11.50
N GLY A 336 -9.54 11.81 -12.66
CA GLY A 336 -8.45 10.89 -12.87
C GLY A 336 -7.18 11.16 -12.05
N LEU A 337 -6.05 10.72 -12.58
CA LEU A 337 -4.73 11.11 -12.07
C LEU A 337 -4.65 12.64 -12.11
N THR A 338 -4.50 13.25 -10.96
CA THR A 338 -4.45 14.72 -10.83
C THR A 338 -3.13 15.12 -10.18
N VAL A 339 -2.87 16.42 -10.22
CA VAL A 339 -1.74 17.02 -9.50
C VAL A 339 -1.70 16.62 -8.00
N LEU A 340 -2.85 16.26 -7.40
CA LEU A 340 -2.88 15.77 -6.01
C LEU A 340 -2.08 14.49 -5.77
N SER A 341 -1.75 13.74 -6.81
CA SER A 341 -0.86 12.58 -6.68
C SER A 341 0.50 12.97 -6.10
N VAL A 342 0.99 14.20 -6.37
CA VAL A 342 2.25 14.69 -5.79
C VAL A 342 2.19 14.83 -4.27
N GLY A 343 0.98 14.94 -3.70
CA GLY A 343 0.76 14.94 -2.25
C GLY A 343 1.28 13.68 -1.54
N LEU A 344 1.56 12.60 -2.28
CA LEU A 344 2.27 11.44 -1.74
C LEU A 344 3.61 11.85 -1.11
N GLY A 345 4.35 12.78 -1.73
CA GLY A 345 5.63 13.25 -1.21
C GLY A 345 5.57 13.84 0.20
N VAL A 346 4.46 14.53 0.54
CA VAL A 346 4.29 15.12 1.89
C VAL A 346 4.08 14.05 2.97
N MET A 347 3.65 12.86 2.58
CA MET A 347 3.39 11.76 3.51
C MET A 347 4.65 10.95 3.83
N LEU A 348 5.75 11.22 3.12
CA LEU A 348 7.00 10.50 3.21
C LEU A 348 8.08 11.36 3.84
N GLY A 349 8.94 10.73 4.64
CA GLY A 349 10.03 11.39 5.32
C GLY A 349 9.58 12.26 6.48
N GLU A 350 10.55 12.68 7.27
CA GLU A 350 10.41 13.72 8.28
C GLU A 350 10.98 15.02 7.74
N ALA A 351 10.36 16.12 8.07
CA ALA A 351 10.84 17.44 7.70
C ALA A 351 10.77 18.37 8.91
N THR A 352 11.86 19.10 9.17
CA THR A 352 11.86 20.15 10.18
C THR A 352 11.07 21.39 9.71
N PRO A 353 10.61 22.25 10.61
CA PRO A 353 9.97 23.51 10.23
C PRO A 353 10.81 24.35 9.25
N GLU A 354 12.15 24.35 9.42
CA GLU A 354 13.10 25.06 8.57
C GLU A 354 13.15 24.47 7.16
N GLN A 355 13.17 23.14 7.05
CA GLN A 355 13.10 22.42 5.76
C GLN A 355 11.77 22.69 5.05
N LEU A 356 10.65 22.68 5.78
CA LEU A 356 9.33 22.98 5.21
C LEU A 356 9.27 24.41 4.66
N ARG A 357 9.88 25.41 5.35
CA ARG A 357 9.98 26.78 4.85
C ARG A 357 10.84 26.83 3.60
N ALA A 358 12.04 26.28 3.66
CA ALA A 358 12.96 26.27 2.51
C ALA A 358 12.33 25.59 1.27
N ASP A 359 11.62 24.48 1.45
CA ASP A 359 10.92 23.80 0.38
C ASP A 359 9.74 24.64 -0.16
N ALA A 360 9.00 25.32 0.71
CA ALA A 360 7.91 26.20 0.31
C ALA A 360 8.46 27.41 -0.48
N ASP A 361 9.57 28.00 -0.07
CA ASP A 361 10.18 29.15 -0.77
C ASP A 361 10.78 28.73 -2.12
N ARG A 362 11.37 27.56 -2.20
CA ARG A 362 12.00 27.01 -3.42
C ARG A 362 11.00 26.68 -4.52
N VAL A 363 9.78 26.26 -4.18
CA VAL A 363 8.80 25.74 -5.14
C VAL A 363 7.63 26.71 -5.34
N PRO A 364 7.59 27.50 -6.42
CA PRO A 364 6.43 28.31 -6.77
C PRO A 364 5.28 27.45 -7.31
N GLU A 365 4.02 27.86 -7.14
CA GLU A 365 2.84 27.15 -7.65
C GLU A 365 2.93 26.83 -9.14
N LYS A 366 3.43 27.79 -9.93
CA LYS A 366 3.61 27.65 -11.38
C LYS A 366 4.53 26.47 -11.75
N ALA A 367 5.52 26.14 -10.92
CA ALA A 367 6.38 24.98 -11.16
C ALA A 367 5.58 23.66 -11.02
N VAL A 368 4.72 23.57 -10.01
CA VAL A 368 3.83 22.42 -9.80
C VAL A 368 2.82 22.28 -10.95
N GLU A 369 2.21 23.39 -11.38
CA GLU A 369 1.27 23.39 -12.52
C GLU A 369 1.94 22.95 -13.81
N ASN A 370 3.14 23.46 -14.10
CA ASN A 370 3.89 23.10 -15.30
C ASN A 370 4.29 21.62 -15.28
N TRP A 371 4.70 21.12 -14.13
CA TRP A 371 4.98 19.68 -13.95
C TRP A 371 3.72 18.85 -14.18
N ALA A 372 2.60 19.23 -13.56
CA ALA A 372 1.34 18.51 -13.71
C ALA A 372 0.85 18.47 -15.17
N LYS A 373 0.96 19.58 -15.90
CA LYS A 373 0.64 19.64 -17.33
C LYS A 373 1.50 18.70 -18.17
N ARG A 374 2.80 18.62 -17.87
CA ARG A 374 3.73 17.69 -18.57
C ARG A 374 3.44 16.23 -18.26
N MET A 375 3.16 15.92 -16.97
CA MET A 375 3.01 14.53 -16.50
C MET A 375 1.63 13.95 -16.77
N PHE A 376 0.57 14.73 -16.63
CA PHE A 376 -0.81 14.23 -16.71
C PHE A 376 -1.57 14.78 -17.93
N GLY A 377 -0.97 15.71 -18.68
CA GLY A 377 -1.66 16.33 -19.81
C GLY A 377 -2.90 17.10 -19.41
N LYS A 378 -3.94 16.98 -20.22
CA LYS A 378 -5.23 17.64 -19.97
C LYS A 378 -6.09 16.78 -19.05
N THR A 379 -6.73 17.40 -18.05
CA THR A 379 -7.60 16.70 -17.10
C THR A 379 -8.93 16.28 -17.73
N VAL A 380 -9.59 15.27 -17.16
CA VAL A 380 -10.95 14.87 -17.56
C VAL A 380 -11.91 16.06 -17.52
N GLN A 381 -11.79 16.96 -16.52
CA GLN A 381 -12.59 18.19 -16.47
C GLN A 381 -12.31 19.15 -17.63
N TRP A 382 -11.06 19.20 -18.13
CA TRP A 382 -10.75 20.00 -19.32
C TRP A 382 -11.48 19.44 -20.53
N PHE A 383 -11.44 18.10 -20.78
CA PHE A 383 -12.18 17.48 -21.87
C PHE A 383 -13.69 17.67 -21.73
N ARG A 384 -14.23 17.49 -20.52
CA ARG A 384 -15.66 17.74 -20.24
C ARG A 384 -16.07 19.18 -20.55
N ARG A 385 -15.27 20.17 -20.13
CA ARG A 385 -15.52 21.58 -20.46
C ARG A 385 -15.48 21.84 -21.96
N GLN A 386 -14.57 21.20 -22.70
CA GLN A 386 -14.53 21.34 -24.16
C GLN A 386 -15.75 20.71 -24.83
N PHE A 387 -16.14 19.53 -24.39
CA PHE A 387 -17.29 18.79 -24.93
C PHE A 387 -18.62 19.54 -24.71
N PHE A 388 -18.83 20.10 -23.54
CA PHE A 388 -20.04 20.83 -23.18
C PHE A 388 -19.93 22.34 -23.44
N ARG A 389 -18.88 22.82 -24.11
CA ARG A 389 -18.77 24.21 -24.49
C ARG A 389 -19.84 24.50 -25.56
N PRO A 390 -20.74 25.53 -25.39
CA PRO A 390 -21.66 25.91 -26.43
C PRO A 390 -20.86 26.16 -27.72
N ALA A 391 -21.35 25.66 -28.86
CA ALA A 391 -20.78 26.02 -30.13
C ALA A 391 -20.76 27.56 -30.19
N ALA A 392 -19.62 28.16 -30.50
CA ALA A 392 -19.51 29.62 -30.65
C ALA A 392 -20.57 30.03 -31.69
N GLY A 393 -21.62 30.68 -31.21
CA GLY A 393 -22.68 31.16 -32.09
C GLY A 393 -22.06 32.05 -33.15
N ASN A 394 -22.40 31.77 -34.38
CA ASN A 394 -22.03 32.63 -35.49
C ASN A 394 -22.56 34.05 -35.16
N PRO A 395 -21.72 35.11 -35.01
CA PRO A 395 -22.18 36.42 -34.58
C PRO A 395 -23.09 37.11 -35.63
N ASN A 396 -23.35 36.44 -36.77
CA ASN A 396 -24.14 36.96 -37.87
C ASN A 396 -25.54 36.35 -38.04
N SER A 397 -26.06 35.58 -37.09
CA SER A 397 -27.48 35.18 -37.11
C SER A 397 -28.32 36.25 -36.40
N VAL A 398 -28.68 37.30 -37.10
CA VAL A 398 -29.76 38.21 -36.74
C VAL A 398 -31.06 37.40 -36.78
N PRO A 399 -31.87 37.33 -35.71
CA PRO A 399 -33.19 36.73 -35.80
C PRO A 399 -34.05 37.64 -36.66
N ASN A 400 -34.58 37.07 -37.71
CA ASN A 400 -35.58 37.78 -38.57
C ASN A 400 -36.89 37.93 -37.76
N PRO A 401 -37.42 39.11 -37.51
CA PRO A 401 -38.71 39.27 -36.83
C PRO A 401 -39.80 39.00 -37.84
N GLY A 402 -40.49 37.90 -37.73
CA GLY A 402 -41.73 37.58 -38.39
C GLY A 402 -42.82 37.30 -37.39
#